data_884bfc7b4f7f2c373d23adfadbf5a1a4
#
_entry.id   884bfc7b4f7f2c373d23adfadbf5a1a4
#
_cell.length_a   1.000
_cell.length_b   1.000
_cell.length_c   1.000
_cell.angle_alpha   90.00
_cell.angle_beta   90.00
_cell.angle_gamma   90.00
#
_symmetry.space_group_name_H-M   'P 1'
#
loop_
_entity.id
_entity.type
_entity.pdbx_description
1 polymer ?
#
loop_
_entity_poly.entity_id
_entity_poly.type
_entity_poly.pdbx_seq_one_letter_code
_entity_poly.pdbx_strand_id
1 'polypeptide(L)'
;MKTKSILSYKTTKIRYRKNNKTFVKLFLGIIAASLFSGCEPKDVFEEENTIIPPTGQKVVRVEPDDGVTKVNSLTKAIKENGDGIYELERGGIYYLEGKNVISSNVTIRATYGSGSLPTIQPLSDEQGALNSDMLRFEGNATFENIYFNGKDAASNSIMQRLFRLDKKNLSLRFEGCFVENCRNFCIRTDNSGSKVYIDNSTFRNFALTSDPANGRLFDSRGNAPDTISITNSTVYNLTGQIIRFDGAVAKHVEVKNNTFYNVGYHFRIDYAMTAYIENNIFANVGWKAGYDASSPSAFWDLKELEKSDSYDPKDIRIYIRNNNIYTDQEIKALYVKYPGNIERVPLNSVAQAMIDDGRLVYEKNISEVLKFDGAPALPMAYIEKFFEVLKKGMSPWADLPFYVDENGKDGFTNDETFTFRYPVSSTSATASTTNGPLGAPMWNQ
;
A
#
# COMPACT_ATOMS: atom_id res chain seq x y z
N MET A 1 37.46 47.42 11.76
CA MET A 1 36.54 48.57 11.65
C MET A 1 35.15 48.00 11.48
N LYS A 2 34.37 48.04 12.54
CA LYS A 2 33.11 48.77 12.83
C LYS A 2 32.04 48.52 11.73
N THR A 3 30.82 48.06 11.99
CA THR A 3 29.86 48.52 13.00
C THR A 3 28.73 47.50 13.16
N LYS A 4 28.30 47.31 14.42
CA LYS A 4 27.05 46.61 14.83
C LYS A 4 25.87 47.55 14.61
N SER A 5 24.71 47.04 14.23
CA SER A 5 23.43 47.70 14.49
C SER A 5 22.47 46.76 15.19
N ILE A 6 22.04 47.20 16.35
CA ILE A 6 21.06 46.58 17.23
C ILE A 6 19.70 47.18 16.88
N LEU A 7 18.69 46.37 16.64
CA LEU A 7 17.30 46.82 16.60
C LEU A 7 16.53 46.20 17.76
N SER A 8 16.04 47.12 18.63
CA SER A 8 15.21 46.81 19.78
C SER A 8 13.74 46.64 19.39
N TYR A 9 13.08 45.61 19.87
CA TYR A 9 11.63 45.48 19.78
C TYR A 9 10.96 46.00 21.06
N LYS A 10 10.05 46.97 20.87
CA LYS A 10 9.14 47.46 21.89
C LYS A 10 7.94 46.55 22.04
N THR A 11 7.72 46.07 23.23
CA THR A 11 6.52 45.38 23.68
C THR A 11 5.38 46.36 23.94
N THR A 12 4.26 46.21 23.27
CA THR A 12 3.02 46.94 23.57
C THR A 12 2.01 45.99 24.23
N LYS A 13 1.72 46.27 25.51
CA LYS A 13 0.65 45.61 26.26
C LYS A 13 -0.69 46.19 25.83
N ILE A 14 -1.62 45.33 25.37
CA ILE A 14 -3.03 45.70 25.19
C ILE A 14 -3.85 45.12 26.34
N ARG A 15 -4.56 46.01 27.04
CA ARG A 15 -5.48 45.69 28.14
C ARG A 15 -6.83 45.25 27.59
N TYR A 16 -7.36 44.13 28.08
CA TYR A 16 -8.76 43.75 27.92
C TYR A 16 -9.70 44.64 28.73
N ARG A 17 -10.75 45.09 28.06
CA ARG A 17 -11.94 45.69 28.72
C ARG A 17 -13.16 44.84 28.40
N LYS A 18 -13.73 44.24 29.43
CA LYS A 18 -15.07 43.59 29.42
C LYS A 18 -16.15 44.67 29.30
N ASN A 19 -17.12 44.49 28.45
CA ASN A 19 -18.49 44.96 28.75
C ASN A 19 -19.55 44.16 28.00
N ASN A 20 -20.64 43.97 28.71
CA ASN A 20 -21.77 43.11 28.54
C ASN A 20 -22.87 43.68 27.63
N LYS A 21 -23.70 42.73 27.15
CA LYS A 21 -25.17 42.73 26.94
C LYS A 21 -25.76 43.43 25.70
N THR A 22 -26.50 42.76 24.89
CA THR A 22 -27.97 42.52 24.84
C THR A 22 -28.51 42.68 23.41
N PHE A 23 -29.17 41.63 22.92
CA PHE A 23 -30.34 41.54 22.01
C PHE A 23 -30.48 42.40 20.73
N VAL A 24 -30.76 41.77 19.58
CA VAL A 24 -32.07 41.76 18.90
C VAL A 24 -31.93 41.21 17.48
N LYS A 25 -32.88 40.38 17.06
CA LYS A 25 -33.11 39.79 15.74
C LYS A 25 -33.41 40.85 14.66
N LEU A 26 -33.04 40.61 13.40
CA LEU A 26 -33.96 40.51 12.26
C LEU A 26 -33.27 40.43 10.89
N PHE A 27 -33.67 39.45 10.10
CA PHE A 27 -34.00 39.38 8.67
C PHE A 27 -33.06 39.87 7.52
N LEU A 28 -32.81 38.93 6.64
CA LEU A 28 -32.83 38.96 5.17
C LEU A 28 -32.01 40.01 4.39
N GLY A 29 -31.20 39.47 3.46
CA GLY A 29 -30.79 40.19 2.27
C GLY A 29 -29.58 39.57 1.55
N ILE A 30 -29.87 38.90 0.48
CA ILE A 30 -28.92 38.41 -0.56
C ILE A 30 -28.12 39.59 -1.10
N ILE A 31 -26.80 39.44 -1.26
CA ILE A 31 -26.05 39.95 -2.44
C ILE A 31 -24.66 39.27 -2.42
N ALA A 32 -24.31 38.67 -3.54
CA ALA A 32 -22.99 38.13 -3.86
C ALA A 32 -21.97 39.24 -4.03
N ALA A 33 -20.80 39.08 -3.43
CA ALA A 33 -19.59 39.78 -3.88
C ALA A 33 -18.38 38.89 -3.54
N SER A 34 -17.76 38.37 -4.56
CA SER A 34 -16.46 37.73 -4.57
C SER A 34 -15.37 38.68 -4.04
N LEU A 35 -14.68 38.25 -3.00
CA LEU A 35 -13.38 38.80 -2.67
C LEU A 35 -12.43 37.64 -2.34
N PHE A 36 -11.46 37.47 -3.19
CA PHE A 36 -10.27 36.69 -2.93
C PHE A 36 -9.56 37.25 -1.71
N SER A 37 -9.50 36.50 -0.62
CA SER A 37 -8.55 36.72 0.45
C SER A 37 -7.71 35.49 0.59
N GLY A 38 -6.39 35.67 0.53
CA GLY A 38 -5.39 34.59 0.61
C GLY A 38 -5.59 33.74 1.86
N CYS A 39 -5.55 32.44 1.68
CA CYS A 39 -5.42 31.51 2.78
C CYS A 39 -3.99 31.59 3.32
N GLU A 40 -3.82 32.22 4.47
CA GLU A 40 -2.74 31.85 5.37
C GLU A 40 -2.95 30.40 5.84
N PRO A 41 -1.89 29.60 5.99
CA PRO A 41 -2.04 28.26 6.55
C PRO A 41 -2.61 28.42 7.98
N LYS A 42 -3.85 28.03 8.14
CA LYS A 42 -4.40 27.82 9.47
C LYS A 42 -3.60 26.69 10.10
N ASP A 43 -2.94 26.99 11.21
CA ASP A 43 -2.54 25.98 12.17
C ASP A 43 -3.78 25.15 12.47
N VAL A 44 -3.81 23.93 11.96
CA VAL A 44 -4.82 22.94 12.32
C VAL A 44 -4.50 22.60 13.76
N PHE A 45 -5.14 23.29 14.69
CA PHE A 45 -5.26 22.76 16.03
C PHE A 45 -6.06 21.48 15.89
N GLU A 46 -5.35 20.33 15.94
CA GLU A 46 -5.99 19.05 16.13
C GLU A 46 -6.81 19.17 17.42
N GLU A 47 -8.14 19.23 17.29
CA GLU A 47 -9.00 18.89 18.40
C GLU A 47 -8.54 17.49 18.83
N GLU A 48 -8.12 17.34 20.08
CA GLU A 48 -7.92 16.04 20.71
C GLU A 48 -9.26 15.28 20.61
N ASN A 49 -9.46 14.62 19.49
CA ASN A 49 -10.47 13.58 19.37
C ASN A 49 -10.01 12.44 20.28
N THR A 50 -10.29 12.54 21.54
CA THR A 50 -10.29 11.42 22.46
C THR A 50 -11.36 10.46 21.97
N ILE A 51 -10.98 9.58 21.02
CA ILE A 51 -11.81 8.43 20.67
C ILE A 51 -11.83 7.58 21.93
N ILE A 52 -12.90 7.73 22.70
CA ILE A 52 -13.20 6.86 23.84
C ILE A 52 -13.40 5.48 23.24
N PRO A 53 -12.57 4.48 23.62
CA PRO A 53 -12.76 3.11 23.15
C PRO A 53 -14.22 2.69 23.40
N PRO A 54 -14.82 1.88 22.53
CA PRO A 54 -16.15 1.34 22.81
C PRO A 54 -16.18 0.81 24.25
N THR A 55 -17.15 1.24 25.02
CA THR A 55 -17.26 0.92 26.45
C THR A 55 -17.09 -0.59 26.68
N GLY A 56 -16.00 -0.98 27.33
CA GLY A 56 -15.70 -2.37 27.68
C GLY A 56 -14.50 -3.03 27.02
N GLN A 57 -13.85 -2.41 26.02
CA GLN A 57 -12.61 -2.99 25.48
C GLN A 57 -11.41 -2.68 26.37
N LYS A 58 -10.63 -3.73 26.68
CA LYS A 58 -9.39 -3.63 27.44
C LYS A 58 -8.32 -2.92 26.59
N VAL A 59 -7.75 -1.85 27.13
CA VAL A 59 -6.61 -1.16 26.55
C VAL A 59 -5.35 -1.50 27.35
N VAL A 60 -4.32 -1.98 26.67
CA VAL A 60 -3.02 -2.36 27.24
C VAL A 60 -1.94 -1.49 26.59
N ARG A 61 -1.27 -0.67 27.37
CA ARG A 61 -0.06 0.03 26.90
C ARG A 61 1.13 -0.90 26.93
N VAL A 62 1.88 -0.94 25.84
CA VAL A 62 3.05 -1.80 25.70
C VAL A 62 4.29 -0.91 25.64
N GLU A 63 5.20 -1.12 26.58
CA GLU A 63 6.48 -0.42 26.61
C GLU A 63 7.40 -0.91 25.47
N PRO A 64 8.16 -0.02 24.82
CA PRO A 64 9.14 -0.39 23.80
C PRO A 64 10.17 -1.41 24.27
N ASP A 65 10.74 -2.13 23.31
CA ASP A 65 11.85 -3.06 23.53
C ASP A 65 13.20 -2.32 23.42
N ASP A 66 14.25 -2.88 24.08
CA ASP A 66 15.63 -2.39 23.94
C ASP A 66 16.46 -3.22 22.95
N GLY A 67 15.93 -4.34 22.49
CA GLY A 67 16.59 -5.24 21.52
C GLY A 67 17.72 -6.10 22.12
N VAL A 68 17.94 -6.05 23.43
CA VAL A 68 19.00 -6.79 24.13
C VAL A 68 18.43 -7.61 25.29
N THR A 69 17.87 -6.92 26.28
CA THR A 69 17.30 -7.56 27.47
C THR A 69 15.79 -7.66 27.43
N LYS A 70 15.16 -6.82 26.63
CA LYS A 70 13.72 -6.73 26.46
C LYS A 70 13.38 -6.89 24.99
N VAL A 71 12.77 -8.01 24.63
CA VAL A 71 12.28 -8.34 23.30
C VAL A 71 10.91 -8.99 23.39
N ASN A 72 10.13 -8.95 22.31
CA ASN A 72 8.80 -9.55 22.23
C ASN A 72 7.76 -8.96 23.21
N SER A 73 7.95 -7.71 23.68
CA SER A 73 7.01 -7.08 24.64
C SER A 73 5.59 -7.08 24.14
N LEU A 74 5.38 -6.77 22.85
CA LEU A 74 4.06 -6.77 22.23
C LEU A 74 3.41 -8.16 22.28
N THR A 75 4.09 -9.18 21.80
CA THR A 75 3.51 -10.53 21.73
C THR A 75 3.34 -11.17 23.09
N LYS A 76 4.21 -10.85 24.08
CA LYS A 76 4.03 -11.22 25.48
C LYS A 76 2.78 -10.55 26.07
N ALA A 77 2.62 -9.24 25.88
CA ALA A 77 1.44 -8.52 26.37
C ALA A 77 0.13 -9.10 25.78
N ILE A 78 0.11 -9.44 24.48
CA ILE A 78 -1.05 -10.07 23.84
C ILE A 78 -1.32 -11.45 24.44
N LYS A 79 -0.28 -12.27 24.64
CA LYS A 79 -0.43 -13.61 25.23
C LYS A 79 -1.00 -13.57 26.64
N GLU A 80 -0.58 -12.59 27.43
CA GLU A 80 -1.02 -12.41 28.83
C GLU A 80 -2.43 -11.82 28.95
N ASN A 81 -2.82 -10.97 28.00
CA ASN A 81 -4.02 -10.15 28.12
C ASN A 81 -5.17 -10.58 27.19
N GLY A 82 -4.90 -11.33 26.12
CA GLY A 82 -5.91 -11.85 25.21
C GLY A 82 -6.46 -10.80 24.24
N ASP A 83 -7.78 -10.85 24.00
CA ASP A 83 -8.46 -9.91 23.11
C ASP A 83 -8.40 -8.49 23.67
N GLY A 84 -8.14 -7.48 22.83
CA GLY A 84 -8.09 -6.09 23.26
C GLY A 84 -7.36 -5.13 22.32
N ILE A 85 -7.17 -3.92 22.83
CA ILE A 85 -6.43 -2.86 22.15
C ILE A 85 -5.04 -2.75 22.80
N TYR A 86 -4.01 -2.76 21.97
CA TYR A 86 -2.61 -2.64 22.38
C TYR A 86 -2.04 -1.33 21.84
N GLU A 87 -1.75 -0.40 22.74
CA GLU A 87 -1.18 0.90 22.40
C GLU A 87 0.33 0.86 22.46
N LEU A 88 0.96 1.23 21.33
CA LEU A 88 2.39 1.33 21.16
C LEU A 88 2.83 2.79 21.23
N GLU A 89 3.89 3.06 21.94
CA GLU A 89 4.45 4.41 22.07
C GLU A 89 5.02 4.90 20.74
N ARG A 90 4.71 6.13 20.36
CA ARG A 90 5.30 6.75 19.17
C ARG A 90 6.80 6.86 19.29
N GLY A 91 7.51 6.52 18.20
CA GLY A 91 8.97 6.44 18.17
C GLY A 91 9.55 5.20 18.88
N GLY A 92 8.73 4.41 19.57
CA GLY A 92 9.15 3.16 20.20
C GLY A 92 9.43 2.07 19.16
N ILE A 93 10.34 1.14 19.49
CA ILE A 93 10.68 -0.02 18.66
C ILE A 93 10.25 -1.29 19.39
N TYR A 94 9.60 -2.19 18.67
CA TYR A 94 9.07 -3.46 19.18
C TYR A 94 9.69 -4.61 18.38
N TYR A 95 10.65 -5.30 18.97
CA TYR A 95 11.38 -6.36 18.31
C TYR A 95 10.65 -7.68 18.40
N LEU A 96 10.61 -8.41 17.29
CA LEU A 96 9.99 -9.72 17.19
C LEU A 96 11.06 -10.79 16.93
N GLU A 97 11.44 -11.50 17.97
CA GLU A 97 12.35 -12.64 17.89
C GLU A 97 11.58 -13.96 17.85
N GLY A 98 12.02 -14.89 17.00
CA GLY A 98 11.47 -16.24 16.90
C GLY A 98 10.07 -16.27 16.27
N LYS A 99 9.26 -17.27 16.69
CA LYS A 99 7.91 -17.48 16.12
C LYS A 99 6.85 -16.72 16.91
N ASN A 100 6.22 -15.75 16.29
CA ASN A 100 5.19 -14.93 16.88
C ASN A 100 3.81 -15.29 16.32
N VAL A 101 2.95 -15.89 17.15
CA VAL A 101 1.56 -16.27 16.82
C VAL A 101 0.59 -15.47 17.67
N ILE A 102 -0.34 -14.76 17.02
CA ILE A 102 -1.41 -14.00 17.64
C ILE A 102 -2.70 -14.79 17.45
N SER A 103 -3.19 -15.40 18.54
CA SER A 103 -4.44 -16.19 18.50
C SER A 103 -5.66 -15.38 18.95
N SER A 104 -5.45 -14.22 19.55
CA SER A 104 -6.48 -13.31 20.04
C SER A 104 -6.95 -12.35 18.94
N ASN A 105 -8.14 -11.77 19.12
CA ASN A 105 -8.61 -10.65 18.29
C ASN A 105 -8.02 -9.35 18.85
N VAL A 106 -7.19 -8.68 18.06
CA VAL A 106 -6.42 -7.54 18.54
C VAL A 106 -6.58 -6.30 17.65
N THR A 107 -6.55 -5.13 18.28
CA THR A 107 -6.22 -3.87 17.63
C THR A 107 -4.88 -3.40 18.18
N ILE A 108 -3.88 -3.21 17.32
CA ILE A 108 -2.56 -2.71 17.67
C ILE A 108 -2.43 -1.33 17.04
N ARG A 109 -2.26 -0.31 17.87
CA ARG A 109 -2.26 1.07 17.39
C ARG A 109 -1.17 1.92 18.04
N ALA A 110 -0.77 2.98 17.34
CA ALA A 110 0.04 4.03 17.95
C ALA A 110 -0.73 4.76 19.05
N THR A 111 -0.06 5.20 20.08
CA THR A 111 -0.62 6.19 21.01
C THR A 111 -1.00 7.46 20.26
N TYR A 112 -2.04 8.17 20.72
CA TYR A 112 -2.42 9.46 20.16
C TYR A 112 -1.30 10.50 20.30
N GLY A 113 -1.29 11.48 19.43
CA GLY A 113 -0.34 12.57 19.43
C GLY A 113 0.58 12.60 18.20
N SER A 114 1.54 13.49 18.21
CA SER A 114 2.55 13.67 17.16
C SER A 114 3.79 12.81 17.38
N GLY A 115 4.63 12.69 16.38
CA GLY A 115 5.89 11.93 16.42
C GLY A 115 5.90 10.75 15.47
N SER A 116 7.07 10.12 15.34
CA SER A 116 7.26 8.97 14.45
C SER A 116 6.33 7.82 14.80
N LEU A 117 5.92 7.04 13.80
CA LEU A 117 5.14 5.82 14.03
C LEU A 117 5.95 4.83 14.89
N PRO A 118 5.30 4.07 15.79
CA PRO A 118 5.96 2.96 16.46
C PRO A 118 6.38 1.92 15.43
N THR A 119 7.59 1.38 15.59
CA THR A 119 8.18 0.42 14.65
C THR A 119 8.05 -0.99 15.18
N ILE A 120 7.51 -1.90 14.37
CA ILE A 120 7.56 -3.34 14.60
C ILE A 120 8.59 -3.92 13.63
N GLN A 121 9.62 -4.60 14.17
CA GLN A 121 10.77 -5.06 13.40
C GLN A 121 11.22 -6.45 13.85
N PRO A 122 11.65 -7.34 12.92
CA PRO A 122 12.19 -8.64 13.31
C PRO A 122 13.57 -8.49 13.96
N LEU A 123 13.87 -9.42 14.84
CA LEU A 123 15.20 -9.60 15.43
C LEU A 123 15.60 -11.07 15.25
N SER A 124 16.78 -11.30 14.67
CA SER A 124 17.36 -12.64 14.59
C SER A 124 17.76 -13.14 15.97
N ASP A 125 17.68 -14.45 16.15
CA ASP A 125 18.16 -15.11 17.36
C ASP A 125 19.69 -15.03 17.52
N GLU A 126 20.22 -15.55 18.63
CA GLU A 126 21.67 -15.57 18.92
C GLU A 126 22.50 -16.30 17.83
N GLN A 127 21.87 -17.15 17.03
CA GLN A 127 22.48 -17.86 15.91
C GLN A 127 22.37 -17.08 14.60
N GLY A 128 21.78 -15.89 14.60
CA GLY A 128 21.55 -15.05 13.42
C GLY A 128 20.41 -15.55 12.52
N ALA A 129 19.55 -16.44 13.01
CA ALA A 129 18.43 -16.97 12.25
C ALA A 129 17.16 -16.13 12.43
N LEU A 130 16.52 -15.78 11.31
CA LEU A 130 15.20 -15.18 11.27
C LEU A 130 14.11 -16.24 11.10
N ASN A 131 12.99 -16.06 11.77
CA ASN A 131 11.80 -16.84 11.47
C ASN A 131 11.33 -16.58 10.02
N SER A 132 10.61 -17.50 9.43
CA SER A 132 10.08 -17.34 8.07
C SER A 132 8.93 -16.35 7.97
N ASP A 133 8.16 -16.16 9.03
CA ASP A 133 7.02 -15.24 9.13
C ASP A 133 7.24 -14.27 10.31
N MET A 134 7.01 -12.98 10.10
CA MET A 134 7.13 -11.96 11.15
C MET A 134 6.02 -12.11 12.18
N LEU A 135 4.77 -12.15 11.70
CA LEU A 135 3.57 -12.36 12.50
C LEU A 135 2.66 -13.40 11.85
N ARG A 136 2.13 -14.31 12.66
CA ARG A 136 1.12 -15.29 12.24
C ARG A 136 -0.16 -15.06 13.03
N PHE A 137 -1.30 -15.16 12.36
CA PHE A 137 -2.59 -14.87 12.94
C PHE A 137 -3.49 -16.10 12.95
N GLU A 138 -4.02 -16.37 14.12
CA GLU A 138 -5.13 -17.32 14.36
C GLU A 138 -6.38 -16.58 14.86
N GLY A 139 -6.28 -15.28 15.17
CA GLY A 139 -7.35 -14.33 15.46
C GLY A 139 -7.36 -13.18 14.45
N ASN A 140 -8.37 -12.33 14.52
CA ASN A 140 -8.47 -11.12 13.71
C ASN A 140 -7.48 -10.05 14.21
N ALA A 141 -6.93 -9.25 13.29
CA ALA A 141 -6.02 -8.18 13.66
C ALA A 141 -6.31 -6.89 12.90
N THR A 142 -6.24 -5.77 13.60
CA THR A 142 -6.27 -4.42 13.06
C THR A 142 -5.01 -3.68 13.48
N PHE A 143 -4.37 -3.00 12.55
CA PHE A 143 -3.21 -2.16 12.78
C PHE A 143 -3.53 -0.72 12.39
N GLU A 144 -3.26 0.22 13.29
CA GLU A 144 -3.54 1.64 13.08
C GLU A 144 -2.27 2.47 13.36
N ASN A 145 -1.78 3.16 12.32
CA ASN A 145 -0.62 4.04 12.42
C ASN A 145 0.65 3.32 12.92
N ILE A 146 0.98 2.17 12.35
CA ILE A 146 2.15 1.35 12.68
C ILE A 146 3.12 1.32 11.50
N TYR A 147 4.40 1.44 11.80
CA TYR A 147 5.48 1.16 10.84
C TYR A 147 5.99 -0.28 11.01
N PHE A 148 5.90 -1.06 9.94
CA PHE A 148 6.47 -2.40 9.85
C PHE A 148 7.70 -2.38 8.96
N ASN A 149 8.85 -2.69 9.53
CA ASN A 149 10.08 -2.88 8.78
C ASN A 149 10.46 -4.36 8.80
N GLY A 150 10.43 -5.02 7.65
CA GLY A 150 10.79 -6.44 7.55
C GLY A 150 12.29 -6.72 7.53
N LYS A 151 13.14 -5.70 7.71
CA LYS A 151 14.59 -5.86 7.82
C LYS A 151 14.99 -6.18 9.25
N ASP A 152 15.85 -7.18 9.41
CA ASP A 152 16.40 -7.58 10.71
C ASP A 152 17.16 -6.43 11.37
N ALA A 153 16.90 -6.22 12.65
CA ALA A 153 17.58 -5.19 13.44
C ALA A 153 19.07 -5.50 13.67
N ALA A 154 19.46 -6.77 13.76
CA ALA A 154 20.83 -7.20 14.03
C ALA A 154 21.66 -7.39 12.75
N SER A 155 21.03 -7.58 11.60
CA SER A 155 21.69 -7.83 10.32
C SER A 155 21.00 -7.09 9.18
N ASN A 156 21.47 -7.28 7.95
CA ASN A 156 20.79 -6.75 6.76
C ASN A 156 19.79 -7.75 6.14
N SER A 157 19.51 -8.86 6.82
CA SER A 157 18.58 -9.87 6.31
C SER A 157 17.15 -9.35 6.28
N ILE A 158 16.41 -9.72 5.23
CA ILE A 158 15.01 -9.30 5.06
C ILE A 158 14.11 -10.52 5.25
N MET A 159 12.99 -10.32 5.95
CA MET A 159 11.98 -11.34 6.22
C MET A 159 11.43 -11.95 4.93
N GLN A 160 11.20 -13.26 4.97
CA GLN A 160 10.55 -13.98 3.87
C GLN A 160 9.10 -13.53 3.70
N ARG A 161 8.37 -13.40 4.81
CA ARG A 161 6.96 -13.04 4.85
C ARG A 161 6.70 -12.17 6.07
N LEU A 162 5.80 -11.18 5.95
CA LEU A 162 5.46 -10.35 7.09
C LEU A 162 4.22 -10.90 7.84
N PHE A 163 3.13 -11.13 7.13
CA PHE A 163 1.86 -11.47 7.75
C PHE A 163 1.30 -12.77 7.15
N ARG A 164 0.93 -13.71 8.02
CA ARG A 164 0.34 -14.97 7.61
C ARG A 164 -0.96 -15.25 8.36
N LEU A 165 -2.02 -15.52 7.61
CA LEU A 165 -3.33 -15.90 8.15
C LEU A 165 -3.44 -17.43 8.18
N ASP A 166 -3.46 -18.01 9.38
CA ASP A 166 -3.38 -19.46 9.58
C ASP A 166 -4.73 -20.15 9.79
N LYS A 167 -5.83 -19.39 9.91
CA LYS A 167 -7.19 -19.95 10.04
C LYS A 167 -8.14 -19.40 8.99
N LYS A 168 -9.28 -20.07 8.82
CA LYS A 168 -10.36 -19.64 7.93
C LYS A 168 -11.05 -18.38 8.46
N ASN A 169 -11.58 -17.58 7.55
CA ASN A 169 -12.44 -16.43 7.83
C ASN A 169 -11.80 -15.31 8.68
N LEU A 170 -10.47 -15.25 8.73
CA LEU A 170 -9.77 -14.20 9.43
C LEU A 170 -9.85 -12.87 8.71
N SER A 171 -9.88 -11.80 9.49
CA SER A 171 -9.78 -10.42 9.03
C SER A 171 -8.45 -9.80 9.44
N LEU A 172 -7.77 -9.17 8.48
CA LEU A 172 -6.55 -8.39 8.69
C LEU A 172 -6.75 -7.00 8.11
N ARG A 173 -6.58 -5.96 8.93
CA ARG A 173 -6.77 -4.56 8.54
C ARG A 173 -5.53 -3.74 8.83
N PHE A 174 -5.19 -2.85 7.89
CA PHE A 174 -4.16 -1.82 8.02
C PHE A 174 -4.79 -0.46 7.74
N GLU A 175 -4.58 0.50 8.63
CA GLU A 175 -5.05 1.88 8.52
C GLU A 175 -3.93 2.84 8.90
N GLY A 176 -3.54 3.74 7.99
CA GLY A 176 -2.45 4.69 8.23
C GLY A 176 -1.08 4.03 8.45
N CYS A 177 -0.89 2.80 7.98
CA CYS A 177 0.32 2.03 8.22
C CYS A 177 1.38 2.26 7.15
N PHE A 178 2.64 2.08 7.54
CA PHE A 178 3.78 2.04 6.62
C PHE A 178 4.43 0.65 6.72
N VAL A 179 4.56 -0.05 5.59
CA VAL A 179 5.04 -1.44 5.55
C VAL A 179 6.11 -1.58 4.47
N GLU A 180 7.30 -2.04 4.85
CA GLU A 180 8.38 -2.23 3.88
C GLU A 180 9.26 -3.44 4.15
N ASN A 181 10.06 -3.77 3.14
CA ASN A 181 11.10 -4.79 3.19
C ASN A 181 10.56 -6.21 3.40
N CYS A 182 10.08 -6.82 2.32
CA CYS A 182 9.64 -8.21 2.30
C CYS A 182 10.20 -8.95 1.08
N ARG A 183 10.67 -10.18 1.28
CA ARG A 183 11.23 -10.96 0.17
C ARG A 183 10.17 -11.65 -0.68
N ASN A 184 9.23 -12.32 -0.07
CA ASN A 184 8.34 -13.25 -0.77
C ASN A 184 6.90 -12.72 -0.84
N PHE A 185 6.19 -12.76 0.27
CA PHE A 185 4.80 -12.28 0.36
C PHE A 185 4.66 -11.38 1.58
N CYS A 186 4.12 -10.19 1.39
CA CYS A 186 3.80 -9.33 2.52
C CYS A 186 2.64 -9.95 3.32
N ILE A 187 1.53 -10.25 2.64
CA ILE A 187 0.36 -10.89 3.25
C ILE A 187 0.10 -12.22 2.55
N ARG A 188 0.03 -13.29 3.33
CA ARG A 188 -0.26 -14.63 2.83
C ARG A 188 -1.43 -15.24 3.59
N THR A 189 -2.32 -15.91 2.86
CA THR A 189 -3.32 -16.78 3.46
C THR A 189 -3.15 -18.23 3.00
N ASP A 190 -3.25 -19.17 3.93
CA ASP A 190 -3.26 -20.60 3.67
C ASP A 190 -4.65 -21.22 3.88
N ASN A 191 -5.67 -20.38 4.07
CA ASN A 191 -7.06 -20.78 4.32
C ASN A 191 -8.05 -19.87 3.61
N SER A 192 -9.22 -20.41 3.31
CA SER A 192 -10.30 -19.67 2.64
C SER A 192 -11.04 -18.70 3.54
N GLY A 193 -11.75 -17.75 2.94
CA GLY A 193 -12.62 -16.80 3.63
C GLY A 193 -11.89 -15.62 4.26
N SER A 194 -10.59 -15.45 3.97
CA SER A 194 -9.82 -14.32 4.48
C SER A 194 -10.37 -12.98 3.98
N LYS A 195 -10.32 -11.96 4.84
CA LYS A 195 -10.66 -10.57 4.54
C LYS A 195 -9.43 -9.71 4.81
N VAL A 196 -8.97 -8.99 3.81
CA VAL A 196 -7.81 -8.10 3.93
C VAL A 196 -8.24 -6.70 3.53
N TYR A 197 -7.99 -5.74 4.41
CA TYR A 197 -8.29 -4.32 4.22
C TYR A 197 -7.02 -3.51 4.39
N ILE A 198 -6.71 -2.69 3.42
CA ILE A 198 -5.59 -1.75 3.42
C ILE A 198 -6.16 -0.39 3.09
N ASP A 199 -6.10 0.54 4.02
CA ASP A 199 -6.58 1.90 3.84
C ASP A 199 -5.54 2.93 4.27
N ASN A 200 -5.44 4.04 3.52
CA ASN A 200 -4.55 5.16 3.82
C ASN A 200 -3.12 4.74 4.24
N SER A 201 -2.57 3.73 3.57
CA SER A 201 -1.33 3.06 3.96
C SER A 201 -0.31 3.03 2.82
N THR A 202 0.97 2.90 3.20
CA THR A 202 2.06 2.76 2.24
C THR A 202 2.71 1.39 2.35
N PHE A 203 2.86 0.68 1.22
CA PHE A 203 3.53 -0.61 1.11
C PHE A 203 4.63 -0.53 0.04
N ARG A 204 5.87 -0.90 0.39
CA ARG A 204 6.98 -0.81 -0.57
C ARG A 204 8.06 -1.85 -0.38
N ASN A 205 8.92 -1.97 -1.40
CA ASN A 205 10.20 -2.68 -1.35
C ASN A 205 10.02 -4.18 -1.11
N PHE A 206 9.24 -4.84 -1.98
CA PHE A 206 9.04 -6.30 -1.93
C PHE A 206 9.72 -6.98 -3.09
N ALA A 207 10.74 -7.80 -2.79
CA ALA A 207 11.54 -8.47 -3.79
C ALA A 207 12.18 -9.78 -3.29
N LEU A 208 12.17 -10.83 -4.10
CA LEU A 208 12.89 -12.06 -3.85
C LEU A 208 13.94 -12.31 -4.93
N THR A 209 15.18 -12.54 -4.52
CA THR A 209 16.32 -12.76 -5.41
C THR A 209 16.21 -13.98 -6.29
N SER A 210 15.88 -15.09 -5.68
CA SER A 210 15.87 -16.40 -6.33
C SER A 210 14.63 -16.63 -7.20
N ASP A 211 13.59 -15.82 -7.01
CA ASP A 211 12.34 -15.89 -7.78
C ASP A 211 11.71 -14.49 -7.92
N PRO A 212 12.05 -13.76 -8.97
CA PRO A 212 11.49 -12.43 -9.21
C PRO A 212 9.98 -12.39 -9.47
N ALA A 213 9.29 -13.53 -9.56
CA ALA A 213 7.83 -13.59 -9.55
C ALA A 213 7.25 -13.37 -8.15
N ASN A 214 8.07 -13.53 -7.12
CA ASN A 214 7.74 -13.19 -5.74
C ASN A 214 8.01 -11.70 -5.45
N GLY A 215 7.90 -11.27 -4.20
CA GLY A 215 7.84 -9.85 -3.86
C GLY A 215 6.42 -9.33 -4.07
N ARG A 216 5.42 -10.00 -3.47
CA ARG A 216 3.99 -9.71 -3.64
C ARG A 216 3.41 -9.02 -2.43
N LEU A 217 2.41 -8.16 -2.65
CA LEU A 217 1.65 -7.61 -1.54
C LEU A 217 0.71 -8.66 -0.94
N PHE A 218 -0.10 -9.33 -1.76
CA PHE A 218 -1.04 -10.36 -1.31
C PHE A 218 -0.92 -11.64 -2.14
N ASP A 219 -0.93 -12.79 -1.45
CA ASP A 219 -0.95 -14.13 -2.08
C ASP A 219 -1.92 -15.07 -1.34
N SER A 220 -2.97 -15.50 -2.03
CA SER A 220 -3.98 -16.42 -1.48
C SER A 220 -3.55 -17.87 -1.50
N ARG A 221 -2.50 -18.23 -2.22
CA ARG A 221 -2.02 -19.63 -2.37
C ARG A 221 -3.10 -20.59 -2.84
N GLY A 222 -3.99 -20.15 -3.70
CA GLY A 222 -5.10 -20.98 -4.19
C GLY A 222 -6.27 -21.11 -3.21
N ASN A 223 -6.28 -20.36 -2.11
CA ASN A 223 -7.40 -20.32 -1.16
C ASN A 223 -8.31 -19.14 -1.46
N ALA A 224 -9.61 -19.39 -1.61
CA ALA A 224 -10.56 -18.35 -1.96
C ALA A 224 -10.70 -17.28 -0.86
N PRO A 225 -10.27 -16.04 -1.09
CA PRO A 225 -10.51 -14.95 -0.15
C PRO A 225 -11.99 -14.53 -0.24
N ASP A 226 -12.52 -14.01 0.88
CA ASP A 226 -13.82 -13.36 0.89
C ASP A 226 -13.71 -11.94 0.34
N THR A 227 -12.83 -11.13 0.93
CA THR A 227 -12.68 -9.70 0.58
C THR A 227 -11.22 -9.29 0.51
N ILE A 228 -10.87 -8.59 -0.55
CA ILE A 228 -9.62 -7.83 -0.65
C ILE A 228 -9.98 -6.39 -0.96
N SER A 229 -9.68 -5.48 -0.05
CA SER A 229 -9.91 -4.04 -0.21
C SER A 229 -8.59 -3.29 -0.04
N ILE A 230 -8.19 -2.52 -1.06
CA ILE A 230 -7.03 -1.64 -1.04
C ILE A 230 -7.53 -0.26 -1.45
N THR A 231 -7.56 0.67 -0.50
CA THR A 231 -8.12 2.00 -0.71
C THR A 231 -7.16 3.09 -0.24
N ASN A 232 -7.18 4.24 -0.92
CA ASN A 232 -6.48 5.45 -0.50
C ASN A 232 -4.97 5.27 -0.23
N SER A 233 -4.34 4.27 -0.84
CA SER A 233 -3.03 3.76 -0.45
C SER A 233 -2.01 3.87 -1.57
N THR A 234 -0.73 3.81 -1.18
CA THR A 234 0.39 3.82 -2.12
C THR A 234 1.16 2.50 -2.04
N VAL A 235 1.38 1.86 -3.19
CA VAL A 235 2.12 0.60 -3.28
C VAL A 235 3.19 0.72 -4.37
N TYR A 236 4.45 0.55 -4.01
CA TYR A 236 5.52 0.74 -5.00
C TYR A 236 6.76 -0.13 -4.77
N ASN A 237 7.56 -0.29 -5.84
CA ASN A 237 8.77 -1.11 -5.84
C ASN A 237 8.50 -2.57 -5.46
N LEU A 238 7.66 -3.24 -6.24
CA LEU A 238 7.39 -4.67 -6.12
C LEU A 238 7.95 -5.42 -7.33
N THR A 239 8.69 -6.51 -7.11
CA THR A 239 9.12 -7.38 -8.22
C THR A 239 8.02 -8.34 -8.66
N GLY A 240 7.09 -8.70 -7.77
CA GLY A 240 5.94 -9.57 -8.02
C GLY A 240 4.63 -8.83 -8.31
N GLN A 241 3.52 -9.45 -7.91
CA GLN A 241 2.17 -8.94 -8.09
C GLN A 241 1.67 -8.14 -6.89
N ILE A 242 0.75 -7.21 -7.13
CA ILE A 242 -0.03 -6.59 -6.04
C ILE A 242 -0.97 -7.65 -5.44
N ILE A 243 -1.74 -8.34 -6.27
CA ILE A 243 -2.65 -9.40 -5.85
C ILE A 243 -2.38 -10.66 -6.67
N ARG A 244 -2.38 -11.82 -6.02
CA ARG A 244 -2.34 -13.13 -6.67
C ARG A 244 -3.33 -14.08 -6.01
N PHE A 245 -4.30 -14.57 -6.79
CA PHE A 245 -5.28 -15.54 -6.32
C PHE A 245 -4.86 -17.00 -6.53
N ASP A 246 -3.96 -17.25 -7.47
CA ASP A 246 -3.43 -18.58 -7.79
C ASP A 246 -4.54 -19.59 -8.15
N GLY A 247 -5.51 -19.16 -8.94
CA GLY A 247 -6.66 -19.94 -9.35
C GLY A 247 -7.87 -19.92 -8.40
N ALA A 248 -7.74 -19.26 -7.24
CA ALA A 248 -8.87 -19.12 -6.32
C ALA A 248 -9.83 -18.00 -6.75
N VAL A 249 -11.11 -18.16 -6.44
CA VAL A 249 -12.14 -17.15 -6.71
C VAL A 249 -12.34 -16.25 -5.50
N ALA A 250 -12.05 -14.95 -5.64
CA ALA A 250 -12.38 -13.95 -4.63
C ALA A 250 -13.85 -13.55 -4.73
N LYS A 251 -14.54 -13.41 -3.61
CA LYS A 251 -15.93 -12.94 -3.64
C LYS A 251 -16.00 -11.43 -3.95
N HIS A 252 -15.16 -10.65 -3.30
CA HIS A 252 -15.16 -9.20 -3.44
C HIS A 252 -13.76 -8.63 -3.50
N VAL A 253 -13.51 -7.77 -4.50
CA VAL A 253 -12.26 -7.02 -4.67
C VAL A 253 -12.59 -5.54 -4.80
N GLU A 254 -12.00 -4.71 -3.97
CA GLU A 254 -12.12 -3.26 -4.03
C GLU A 254 -10.72 -2.65 -4.10
N VAL A 255 -10.44 -1.86 -5.15
CA VAL A 255 -9.17 -1.18 -5.35
C VAL A 255 -9.46 0.23 -5.82
N LYS A 256 -9.44 1.19 -4.89
CA LYS A 256 -9.89 2.55 -5.17
C LYS A 256 -8.94 3.61 -4.64
N ASN A 257 -8.76 4.67 -5.44
CA ASN A 257 -7.96 5.83 -5.06
C ASN A 257 -6.53 5.46 -4.64
N ASN A 258 -5.87 4.56 -5.36
CA ASN A 258 -4.51 4.14 -5.03
C ASN A 258 -3.49 4.62 -6.06
N THR A 259 -2.26 4.82 -5.60
CA THR A 259 -1.10 5.01 -6.46
C THR A 259 -0.23 3.75 -6.43
N PHE A 260 -0.15 3.05 -7.57
CA PHE A 260 0.74 1.93 -7.80
C PHE A 260 1.88 2.37 -8.71
N TYR A 261 3.13 2.15 -8.28
CA TYR A 261 4.30 2.60 -9.02
C TYR A 261 5.39 1.54 -9.03
N ASN A 262 5.97 1.27 -10.20
CA ASN A 262 7.07 0.32 -10.38
C ASN A 262 6.76 -1.07 -9.80
N VAL A 263 5.80 -1.76 -10.42
CA VAL A 263 5.42 -3.13 -10.07
C VAL A 263 5.71 -4.06 -11.24
N GLY A 264 6.52 -5.09 -11.02
CA GLY A 264 7.01 -5.95 -12.10
C GLY A 264 5.92 -6.69 -12.86
N TYR A 265 4.98 -7.31 -12.15
CA TYR A 265 3.87 -8.02 -12.77
C TYR A 265 2.60 -7.18 -12.86
N HIS A 266 1.70 -7.58 -13.78
CA HIS A 266 0.40 -6.97 -13.95
C HIS A 266 -0.52 -7.21 -12.76
N PHE A 267 -1.59 -6.45 -12.72
CA PHE A 267 -2.61 -6.54 -11.69
C PHE A 267 -3.52 -7.76 -11.96
N ARG A 268 -3.45 -8.77 -11.11
CA ARG A 268 -4.17 -10.03 -11.33
C ARG A 268 -5.45 -10.11 -10.51
N ILE A 269 -6.56 -9.90 -11.19
CA ILE A 269 -7.92 -10.13 -10.67
C ILE A 269 -8.62 -11.25 -11.45
N ASP A 270 -7.85 -12.19 -11.94
CA ASP A 270 -8.29 -13.26 -12.88
C ASP A 270 -9.63 -13.87 -12.50
N TYR A 271 -9.87 -14.01 -11.20
CA TYR A 271 -11.03 -14.70 -10.65
C TYR A 271 -11.67 -13.88 -9.52
N ALA A 272 -12.50 -12.91 -9.87
CA ALA A 272 -13.29 -12.15 -8.91
C ALA A 272 -14.77 -12.20 -9.28
N MET A 273 -15.64 -12.45 -8.29
CA MET A 273 -17.08 -12.38 -8.50
C MET A 273 -17.57 -10.94 -8.60
N THR A 274 -17.07 -10.10 -7.73
CA THR A 274 -17.34 -8.65 -7.77
C THR A 274 -16.04 -7.90 -7.63
N ALA A 275 -15.77 -6.96 -8.54
CA ALA A 275 -14.59 -6.11 -8.45
C ALA A 275 -14.91 -4.65 -8.77
N TYR A 276 -14.38 -3.74 -7.96
CA TYR A 276 -14.40 -2.30 -8.21
C TYR A 276 -12.97 -1.80 -8.25
N ILE A 277 -12.51 -1.38 -9.41
CA ILE A 277 -11.16 -0.87 -9.63
C ILE A 277 -11.27 0.52 -10.22
N GLU A 278 -11.22 1.53 -9.35
CA GLU A 278 -11.65 2.87 -9.68
C GLU A 278 -10.68 3.93 -9.15
N ASN A 279 -10.46 4.98 -9.93
CA ASN A 279 -9.70 6.16 -9.52
C ASN A 279 -8.25 5.90 -9.17
N ASN A 280 -7.63 4.85 -9.71
CA ASN A 280 -6.25 4.52 -9.41
C ASN A 280 -5.28 5.08 -10.45
N ILE A 281 -4.01 5.23 -10.03
CA ILE A 281 -2.88 5.42 -10.92
C ILE A 281 -2.06 4.13 -10.92
N PHE A 282 -1.86 3.55 -12.11
CA PHE A 282 -0.99 2.41 -12.37
C PHE A 282 0.19 2.89 -13.24
N ALA A 283 1.24 3.37 -12.60
CA ALA A 283 2.43 3.88 -13.24
C ALA A 283 3.52 2.80 -13.28
N ASN A 284 3.91 2.36 -14.47
CA ASN A 284 4.90 1.31 -14.64
C ASN A 284 4.54 0.01 -13.90
N VAL A 285 3.28 -0.39 -14.00
CA VAL A 285 2.77 -1.66 -13.45
C VAL A 285 2.70 -2.68 -14.58
N GLY A 286 3.22 -3.89 -14.33
CA GLY A 286 3.17 -4.97 -15.30
C GLY A 286 4.25 -4.90 -16.39
N TRP A 287 5.35 -4.18 -16.15
CA TRP A 287 6.44 -4.04 -17.13
C TRP A 287 7.17 -5.36 -17.44
N LYS A 288 7.07 -6.39 -16.59
CA LYS A 288 7.50 -7.75 -16.96
C LYS A 288 6.54 -8.31 -18.01
N ALA A 289 6.99 -8.27 -19.24
CA ALA A 289 6.21 -8.68 -20.40
C ALA A 289 5.85 -10.17 -20.40
N GLY A 290 4.89 -10.54 -21.21
CA GLY A 290 4.64 -11.92 -21.59
C GLY A 290 5.76 -12.46 -22.51
N TYR A 291 5.94 -13.78 -22.52
CA TYR A 291 6.99 -14.46 -23.29
C TYR A 291 6.56 -14.86 -24.70
N ASP A 292 5.27 -14.75 -25.02
CA ASP A 292 4.73 -15.29 -26.25
C ASP A 292 4.15 -14.16 -27.11
N ALA A 293 4.82 -13.91 -28.23
CA ALA A 293 4.39 -12.93 -29.24
C ALA A 293 3.05 -13.28 -29.88
N SER A 294 2.71 -14.56 -29.93
CA SER A 294 1.46 -15.01 -30.52
C SER A 294 0.24 -14.83 -29.63
N SER A 295 0.47 -14.61 -28.33
CA SER A 295 -0.57 -14.38 -27.31
C SER A 295 -0.11 -13.34 -26.30
N PRO A 296 -0.19 -12.04 -26.62
CA PRO A 296 0.19 -10.98 -25.70
C PRO A 296 -0.60 -11.08 -24.40
N SER A 297 0.10 -11.10 -23.25
CA SER A 297 -0.56 -11.03 -21.95
C SER A 297 -1.30 -9.71 -21.81
N ALA A 298 -2.49 -9.72 -21.23
CA ALA A 298 -3.22 -8.49 -20.95
C ALA A 298 -2.82 -7.88 -19.60
N PHE A 299 -3.03 -6.58 -19.47
CA PHE A 299 -2.96 -5.91 -18.15
C PHE A 299 -4.11 -6.40 -17.26
N TRP A 300 -5.31 -6.44 -17.82
CA TRP A 300 -6.50 -7.06 -17.23
C TRP A 300 -6.70 -8.45 -17.82
N ASP A 301 -5.95 -9.43 -17.29
CA ASP A 301 -5.99 -10.82 -17.74
C ASP A 301 -7.09 -11.58 -16.99
N LEU A 302 -8.36 -11.36 -17.39
CA LEU A 302 -9.51 -12.06 -16.82
C LEU A 302 -9.59 -13.48 -17.34
N LYS A 303 -10.15 -14.36 -16.54
CA LYS A 303 -10.39 -15.77 -16.89
C LYS A 303 -11.89 -16.06 -16.87
N GLU A 304 -12.34 -16.91 -17.80
CA GLU A 304 -13.68 -17.46 -17.71
C GLU A 304 -13.76 -18.43 -16.55
N LEU A 305 -14.83 -18.33 -15.77
CA LEU A 305 -15.08 -19.24 -14.64
C LEU A 305 -16.11 -20.29 -15.07
N GLU A 306 -15.85 -21.52 -14.68
CA GLU A 306 -16.86 -22.57 -14.72
C GLU A 306 -17.84 -22.43 -13.56
N LYS A 307 -19.11 -22.75 -13.79
CA LYS A 307 -20.12 -22.76 -12.74
C LYS A 307 -19.79 -23.80 -11.67
N SER A 308 -19.95 -23.40 -10.41
CA SER A 308 -19.79 -24.30 -9.27
C SER A 308 -20.95 -24.14 -8.29
N ASP A 309 -20.98 -24.96 -7.25
CA ASP A 309 -21.97 -24.84 -6.17
C ASP A 309 -21.86 -23.52 -5.40
N SER A 310 -20.70 -22.88 -5.47
CA SER A 310 -20.38 -21.65 -4.71
C SER A 310 -20.63 -20.36 -5.49
N TYR A 311 -20.69 -20.41 -6.82
CA TYR A 311 -20.89 -19.24 -7.68
C TYR A 311 -21.39 -19.60 -9.07
N ASP A 312 -22.12 -18.67 -9.70
CA ASP A 312 -22.49 -18.71 -11.12
C ASP A 312 -21.72 -17.62 -11.86
N PRO A 313 -21.02 -17.94 -12.95
CA PRO A 313 -20.30 -16.93 -13.78
C PRO A 313 -21.18 -15.78 -14.27
N LYS A 314 -22.48 -15.98 -14.40
CA LYS A 314 -23.44 -14.93 -14.76
C LYS A 314 -23.59 -13.84 -13.71
N ASP A 315 -23.21 -14.14 -12.46
CA ASP A 315 -23.28 -13.20 -11.33
C ASP A 315 -22.03 -12.31 -11.22
N ILE A 316 -21.04 -12.53 -12.08
CA ILE A 316 -19.82 -11.70 -12.12
C ILE A 316 -20.18 -10.25 -12.45
N ARG A 317 -19.65 -9.32 -11.67
CA ARG A 317 -19.78 -7.87 -11.88
C ARG A 317 -18.44 -7.20 -11.62
N ILE A 318 -17.79 -6.75 -12.67
CA ILE A 318 -16.47 -6.11 -12.62
C ILE A 318 -16.59 -4.70 -13.18
N TYR A 319 -16.06 -3.74 -12.45
CA TYR A 319 -16.01 -2.32 -12.82
C TYR A 319 -14.56 -1.85 -12.83
N ILE A 320 -14.04 -1.50 -14.00
CA ILE A 320 -12.69 -0.95 -14.20
C ILE A 320 -12.86 0.41 -14.87
N ARG A 321 -12.82 1.46 -14.08
CA ARG A 321 -13.14 2.79 -14.59
C ARG A 321 -12.39 3.92 -13.92
N ASN A 322 -12.19 5.00 -14.65
CA ASN A 322 -11.53 6.21 -14.15
C ASN A 322 -10.14 5.90 -13.58
N ASN A 323 -9.34 5.05 -14.23
CA ASN A 323 -7.96 4.78 -13.85
C ASN A 323 -7.01 5.43 -14.86
N ASN A 324 -5.81 5.82 -14.40
CA ASN A 324 -4.69 6.15 -15.27
C ASN A 324 -3.72 4.97 -15.31
N ILE A 325 -3.47 4.42 -16.50
CA ILE A 325 -2.63 3.23 -16.72
C ILE A 325 -1.58 3.57 -17.77
N TYR A 326 -0.33 3.65 -17.39
CA TYR A 326 0.75 3.99 -18.30
C TYR A 326 2.07 3.31 -17.99
N THR A 327 2.91 3.23 -19.00
CA THR A 327 4.31 2.81 -18.92
C THR A 327 5.18 3.95 -19.44
N ASP A 328 6.25 4.29 -18.74
CA ASP A 328 7.18 5.34 -19.12
C ASP A 328 7.93 5.01 -20.40
N GLN A 329 8.35 6.04 -21.13
CA GLN A 329 9.00 5.90 -22.40
C GLN A 329 10.32 5.12 -22.32
N GLU A 330 11.02 5.21 -21.19
CA GLU A 330 12.28 4.46 -20.96
C GLU A 330 12.04 2.95 -20.95
N ILE A 331 10.99 2.49 -20.28
CA ILE A 331 10.60 1.06 -20.29
C ILE A 331 10.08 0.67 -21.68
N LYS A 332 9.28 1.52 -22.33
CA LYS A 332 8.79 1.26 -23.70
C LYS A 332 9.93 1.07 -24.69
N ALA A 333 11.01 1.81 -24.55
CA ALA A 333 12.19 1.64 -25.39
C ALA A 333 12.84 0.24 -25.23
N LEU A 334 12.70 -0.40 -24.09
CA LEU A 334 13.21 -1.75 -23.88
C LEU A 334 12.42 -2.81 -24.66
N TYR A 335 11.12 -2.65 -24.84
CA TYR A 335 10.33 -3.56 -25.70
C TYR A 335 10.82 -3.50 -27.15
N VAL A 336 11.21 -2.32 -27.63
CA VAL A 336 11.80 -2.15 -28.97
C VAL A 336 13.20 -2.77 -29.04
N LYS A 337 14.02 -2.52 -28.03
CA LYS A 337 15.41 -3.04 -27.94
C LYS A 337 15.45 -4.58 -27.81
N TYR A 338 14.48 -5.16 -27.13
CA TYR A 338 14.38 -6.59 -26.85
C TYR A 338 13.07 -7.18 -27.38
N PRO A 339 12.91 -7.40 -28.68
CA PRO A 339 11.63 -7.69 -29.33
C PRO A 339 11.00 -9.05 -28.96
N GLY A 340 11.68 -9.89 -28.17
CA GLY A 340 11.06 -11.08 -27.56
C GLY A 340 10.17 -10.76 -26.38
N ASN A 341 10.19 -9.53 -25.89
CA ASN A 341 9.34 -9.03 -24.83
C ASN A 341 8.21 -8.20 -25.45
N ILE A 342 6.98 -8.43 -25.03
CA ILE A 342 5.84 -7.75 -25.64
C ILE A 342 5.12 -6.95 -24.57
N GLU A 343 4.90 -5.67 -24.89
CA GLU A 343 4.07 -4.81 -24.05
C GLU A 343 2.67 -5.41 -23.90
N ARG A 344 2.11 -5.35 -22.72
CA ARG A 344 0.80 -5.91 -22.45
C ARG A 344 -0.29 -5.12 -23.16
N VAL A 345 -1.24 -5.87 -23.73
CA VAL A 345 -2.48 -5.25 -24.23
C VAL A 345 -3.39 -4.91 -23.03
N PRO A 346 -4.29 -3.92 -23.15
CA PRO A 346 -5.17 -3.56 -22.04
C PRO A 346 -6.08 -4.71 -21.57
N LEU A 347 -6.71 -5.42 -22.51
CA LEU A 347 -7.73 -6.45 -22.26
C LEU A 347 -7.42 -7.71 -23.05
N ASN A 348 -7.70 -8.89 -22.48
CA ASN A 348 -7.73 -10.13 -23.23
C ASN A 348 -9.11 -10.38 -23.86
N SER A 349 -9.24 -11.46 -24.65
CA SER A 349 -10.49 -11.81 -25.31
C SER A 349 -11.63 -12.15 -24.34
N VAL A 350 -11.30 -12.72 -23.17
CA VAL A 350 -12.30 -13.01 -22.13
C VAL A 350 -12.86 -11.71 -21.55
N ALA A 351 -11.99 -10.75 -21.25
CA ALA A 351 -12.43 -9.43 -20.79
C ALA A 351 -13.32 -8.74 -21.82
N GLN A 352 -12.96 -8.83 -23.12
CA GLN A 352 -13.81 -8.28 -24.18
C GLN A 352 -15.19 -8.96 -24.23
N ALA A 353 -15.25 -10.27 -24.14
CA ALA A 353 -16.52 -11.01 -24.11
C ALA A 353 -17.37 -10.62 -22.88
N MET A 354 -16.73 -10.37 -21.73
CA MET A 354 -17.43 -9.90 -20.54
C MET A 354 -17.97 -8.45 -20.67
N ILE A 355 -17.33 -7.61 -21.48
CA ILE A 355 -17.87 -6.28 -21.82
C ILE A 355 -19.13 -6.45 -22.70
N ASP A 356 -19.04 -7.31 -23.71
CA ASP A 356 -20.12 -7.51 -24.69
C ASP A 356 -21.40 -8.09 -24.03
N ASP A 357 -21.26 -8.88 -22.97
CA ASP A 357 -22.38 -9.48 -22.22
C ASP A 357 -22.74 -8.72 -20.92
N GLY A 358 -22.07 -7.60 -20.63
CA GLY A 358 -22.39 -6.70 -19.52
C GLY A 358 -21.87 -7.14 -18.13
N ARG A 359 -21.01 -8.17 -18.05
CA ARG A 359 -20.34 -8.58 -16.80
C ARG A 359 -19.18 -7.68 -16.43
N LEU A 360 -18.55 -7.02 -17.39
CA LEU A 360 -17.46 -6.06 -17.20
C LEU A 360 -17.84 -4.67 -17.74
N VAL A 361 -17.71 -3.65 -16.90
CA VAL A 361 -17.74 -2.23 -17.31
C VAL A 361 -16.31 -1.72 -17.37
N TYR A 362 -15.85 -1.36 -18.58
CA TYR A 362 -14.52 -0.80 -18.81
C TYR A 362 -14.65 0.57 -19.47
N GLU A 363 -14.52 1.65 -18.68
CA GLU A 363 -14.79 2.99 -19.18
C GLU A 363 -13.93 4.07 -18.53
N LYS A 364 -13.74 5.18 -19.26
CA LYS A 364 -13.05 6.39 -18.78
C LYS A 364 -11.64 6.12 -18.20
N ASN A 365 -11.01 5.02 -18.60
CA ASN A 365 -9.62 4.79 -18.27
C ASN A 365 -8.76 5.60 -19.24
N ILE A 366 -7.71 6.23 -18.72
CA ILE A 366 -6.78 7.07 -19.47
C ILE A 366 -5.38 6.50 -19.45
N SER A 367 -4.51 7.01 -20.33
CA SER A 367 -3.09 6.67 -20.37
C SER A 367 -2.28 7.96 -20.48
N GLU A 368 -2.06 8.61 -19.35
CA GLU A 368 -1.30 9.85 -19.23
C GLU A 368 -0.01 9.59 -18.45
N VAL A 369 1.14 9.88 -19.05
CA VAL A 369 2.43 9.82 -18.33
C VAL A 369 2.51 10.98 -17.35
N LEU A 370 2.53 10.67 -16.06
CA LEU A 370 2.60 11.66 -15.00
C LEU A 370 4.05 11.93 -14.60
N LYS A 371 4.37 13.20 -14.41
CA LYS A 371 5.62 13.63 -13.79
C LYS A 371 5.38 13.82 -12.30
N PHE A 372 5.75 12.83 -11.50
CA PHE A 372 5.71 12.96 -10.05
C PHE A 372 6.84 13.87 -9.54
N ASP A 373 6.57 14.66 -8.49
CA ASP A 373 7.54 15.62 -7.95
C ASP A 373 8.74 14.95 -7.26
N GLY A 374 8.57 13.75 -6.74
CA GLY A 374 9.61 13.06 -5.99
C GLY A 374 9.41 11.55 -5.89
N ALA A 375 8.91 10.90 -6.96
CA ALA A 375 8.87 9.44 -7.02
C ALA A 375 10.30 8.88 -7.07
N PRO A 376 10.53 7.66 -6.56
CA PRO A 376 11.83 7.01 -6.69
C PRO A 376 12.18 6.80 -8.17
N ALA A 377 13.47 6.90 -8.49
CA ALA A 377 13.94 6.56 -9.84
C ALA A 377 13.60 5.10 -10.17
N LEU A 378 13.24 4.85 -11.43
CA LEU A 378 13.04 3.47 -11.89
C LEU A 378 14.38 2.71 -11.86
N PRO A 379 14.40 1.46 -11.38
CA PRO A 379 15.60 0.64 -11.37
C PRO A 379 15.92 0.12 -12.79
N MET A 380 16.24 1.01 -13.71
CA MET A 380 16.36 0.71 -15.15
C MET A 380 17.38 -0.38 -15.43
N ALA A 381 18.52 -0.42 -14.72
CA ALA A 381 19.51 -1.48 -14.89
C ALA A 381 18.96 -2.87 -14.59
N TYR A 382 18.14 -3.01 -13.54
CA TYR A 382 17.45 -4.27 -13.22
C TYR A 382 16.38 -4.60 -14.26
N ILE A 383 15.56 -3.63 -14.64
CA ILE A 383 14.50 -3.82 -15.64
C ILE A 383 15.12 -4.25 -16.96
N GLU A 384 16.15 -3.58 -17.42
CA GLU A 384 16.86 -3.91 -18.66
C GLU A 384 17.49 -5.32 -18.61
N LYS A 385 18.11 -5.67 -17.49
CA LYS A 385 18.68 -7.00 -17.29
C LYS A 385 17.62 -8.10 -17.42
N PHE A 386 16.43 -7.87 -16.89
CA PHE A 386 15.30 -8.78 -17.06
C PHE A 386 14.93 -8.96 -18.54
N PHE A 387 14.81 -7.88 -19.30
CA PHE A 387 14.54 -7.93 -20.74
C PHE A 387 15.65 -8.63 -21.55
N GLU A 388 16.90 -8.42 -21.19
CA GLU A 388 18.05 -9.08 -21.82
C GLU A 388 18.03 -10.61 -21.62
N VAL A 389 17.72 -11.06 -20.41
CA VAL A 389 17.69 -12.50 -20.07
C VAL A 389 16.59 -13.20 -20.86
N LEU A 390 15.39 -12.61 -20.98
CA LEU A 390 14.31 -13.17 -21.81
C LEU A 390 14.71 -13.33 -23.28
N LYS A 391 15.38 -12.34 -23.85
CA LYS A 391 15.87 -12.42 -25.23
C LYS A 391 16.80 -13.63 -25.48
N LYS A 392 17.58 -14.01 -24.47
CA LYS A 392 18.51 -15.15 -24.56
C LYS A 392 17.84 -16.52 -24.39
N GLY A 393 16.52 -16.57 -24.17
CA GLY A 393 15.80 -17.82 -23.90
C GLY A 393 16.17 -18.47 -22.57
N MET A 394 16.83 -17.74 -21.69
CA MET A 394 17.16 -18.20 -20.34
C MET A 394 15.91 -18.09 -19.46
N SER A 395 15.81 -19.00 -18.47
CA SER A 395 14.79 -18.83 -17.44
C SER A 395 15.05 -17.50 -16.74
N PRO A 396 14.09 -16.56 -16.74
CA PRO A 396 14.27 -15.26 -16.09
C PRO A 396 14.47 -15.38 -14.58
N TRP A 397 14.32 -16.56 -14.03
CA TRP A 397 14.37 -16.87 -12.61
C TRP A 397 15.72 -17.41 -12.14
N ALA A 398 16.57 -17.95 -13.07
CA ALA A 398 17.76 -18.70 -12.68
C ALA A 398 18.96 -17.82 -12.32
N ASP A 399 19.14 -16.67 -12.98
CA ASP A 399 20.40 -15.92 -12.92
C ASP A 399 20.24 -14.40 -12.76
N LEU A 400 19.03 -13.91 -12.45
CA LEU A 400 18.87 -12.50 -12.15
C LEU A 400 19.43 -12.22 -10.75
N PRO A 401 20.44 -11.34 -10.65
CA PRO A 401 20.84 -10.85 -9.34
C PRO A 401 19.64 -10.17 -8.70
N PHE A 402 19.58 -10.24 -7.40
CA PHE A 402 18.70 -9.40 -6.60
C PHE A 402 18.82 -7.95 -7.07
N TYR A 403 17.73 -7.19 -6.98
CA TYR A 403 17.83 -5.77 -7.16
C TYR A 403 18.87 -5.24 -6.18
N VAL A 404 19.97 -4.85 -6.71
CA VAL A 404 21.05 -4.25 -5.96
C VAL A 404 20.99 -2.78 -6.30
N ASP A 405 20.89 -1.92 -5.30
CA ASP A 405 20.99 -0.49 -5.52
C ASP A 405 22.39 -0.10 -6.05
N GLU A 406 22.59 1.13 -6.43
CA GLU A 406 23.86 1.65 -6.93
C GLU A 406 25.04 1.48 -5.96
N ASN A 407 24.76 1.21 -4.68
CA ASN A 407 25.74 0.96 -3.61
C ASN A 407 25.99 -0.53 -3.36
N GLY A 408 25.43 -1.42 -4.16
CA GLY A 408 25.59 -2.87 -4.01
C GLY A 408 24.80 -3.48 -2.85
N LYS A 409 23.77 -2.79 -2.33
CA LYS A 409 22.93 -3.31 -1.26
C LYS A 409 21.76 -4.11 -1.81
N ASP A 410 21.46 -5.21 -1.16
CA ASP A 410 20.31 -6.06 -1.49
C ASP A 410 18.98 -5.35 -1.26
N GLY A 411 18.12 -5.37 -2.28
CA GLY A 411 16.76 -4.88 -2.21
C GLY A 411 16.62 -3.36 -2.34
N PHE A 412 15.41 -2.90 -2.22
CA PHE A 412 15.10 -1.47 -2.20
C PHE A 412 15.43 -0.92 -0.81
N THR A 413 16.63 -0.43 -0.59
CA THR A 413 17.10 0.02 0.73
C THR A 413 16.85 1.50 0.99
N ASN A 414 15.89 2.07 0.33
CA ASN A 414 15.67 3.51 0.37
C ASN A 414 14.87 3.90 1.61
N ASP A 415 15.55 4.49 2.58
CA ASP A 415 14.94 5.11 3.77
C ASP A 415 14.35 6.50 3.44
N GLU A 416 14.44 6.91 2.16
CA GLU A 416 13.97 8.23 1.72
C GLU A 416 12.45 8.30 1.66
N THR A 417 11.94 9.48 1.99
CA THR A 417 10.53 9.80 1.86
C THR A 417 10.25 10.21 0.41
N PHE A 418 9.44 9.43 -0.30
CA PHE A 418 9.02 9.74 -1.66
C PHE A 418 7.67 10.45 -1.68
N THR A 419 7.45 11.23 -2.73
CA THR A 419 6.17 11.88 -2.98
C THR A 419 5.66 11.55 -4.38
N PHE A 420 4.37 11.24 -4.49
CA PHE A 420 3.71 10.96 -5.76
C PHE A 420 2.75 12.09 -6.15
N ARG A 421 3.05 13.31 -5.73
CA ARG A 421 2.35 14.51 -6.21
C ARG A 421 2.64 14.71 -7.69
N TYR A 422 1.65 15.19 -8.42
CA TYR A 422 1.75 15.49 -9.84
C TYR A 422 1.04 16.82 -10.16
N PRO A 423 1.34 17.46 -11.31
CA PRO A 423 0.79 18.77 -11.63
C PRO A 423 -0.74 18.80 -11.68
N VAL A 424 -1.36 19.80 -11.10
CA VAL A 424 -2.81 20.03 -11.16
C VAL A 424 -3.34 20.27 -12.58
N SER A 425 -2.46 20.57 -13.52
CA SER A 425 -2.79 20.69 -14.95
C SER A 425 -2.90 19.36 -15.68
N SER A 426 -2.56 18.24 -15.02
CA SER A 426 -2.69 16.90 -15.59
C SER A 426 -4.15 16.53 -15.79
N THR A 427 -4.46 15.74 -16.80
CA THR A 427 -5.80 15.17 -17.01
C THR A 427 -6.24 14.36 -15.79
N SER A 428 -5.29 13.63 -15.18
CA SER A 428 -5.51 12.83 -13.97
C SER A 428 -6.00 13.66 -12.76
N ALA A 429 -5.78 14.98 -12.74
CA ALA A 429 -6.21 15.83 -11.64
C ALA A 429 -7.75 16.02 -11.54
N THR A 430 -8.48 15.66 -12.60
CA THR A 430 -9.94 15.80 -12.65
C THR A 430 -10.64 14.55 -13.20
N ALA A 431 -9.92 13.43 -13.34
CA ALA A 431 -10.41 12.25 -14.03
C ALA A 431 -11.13 11.22 -13.13
N SER A 432 -11.24 11.47 -11.82
CA SER A 432 -11.92 10.53 -10.92
C SER A 432 -13.44 10.49 -11.13
N THR A 433 -14.10 9.52 -10.53
CA THR A 433 -15.56 9.38 -10.53
C THR A 433 -16.28 10.59 -9.92
N THR A 434 -15.59 11.38 -9.11
CA THR A 434 -16.09 12.61 -8.47
C THR A 434 -15.56 13.88 -9.12
N ASN A 435 -14.92 13.79 -10.28
CA ASN A 435 -14.22 14.88 -10.99
C ASN A 435 -13.04 15.49 -10.19
N GLY A 436 -12.47 14.73 -9.29
CA GLY A 436 -11.27 15.06 -8.53
C GLY A 436 -10.03 14.31 -9.06
N PRO A 437 -8.91 14.39 -8.33
CA PRO A 437 -7.66 13.73 -8.70
C PRO A 437 -7.76 12.21 -8.59
N LEU A 438 -6.98 11.53 -9.43
CA LEU A 438 -6.72 10.09 -9.33
C LEU A 438 -5.59 9.79 -8.33
N GLY A 439 -5.53 8.55 -7.89
CA GLY A 439 -4.46 8.08 -7.01
C GLY A 439 -4.73 8.29 -5.52
N ALA A 440 -3.71 8.02 -4.71
CA ALA A 440 -3.82 8.09 -3.25
C ALA A 440 -4.01 9.54 -2.76
N PRO A 441 -5.06 9.82 -1.97
CA PRO A 441 -5.40 11.19 -1.54
C PRO A 441 -4.30 11.88 -0.75
N MET A 442 -3.44 11.14 -0.06
CA MET A 442 -2.31 11.69 0.70
C MET A 442 -1.34 12.54 -0.14
N TRP A 443 -1.36 12.40 -1.47
CA TRP A 443 -0.50 13.14 -2.39
C TRP A 443 -1.20 14.32 -3.07
N ASN A 444 -2.50 14.45 -2.92
CA ASN A 444 -3.34 15.40 -3.66
C ASN A 444 -3.64 16.69 -2.87
N GLN A 445 -2.86 16.97 -1.83
CA GLN A 445 -3.03 18.16 -0.98
C GLN A 445 -2.18 19.33 -1.46
#